data_bc466090130cc8d7650439f212062d6e
#
_entry.id   bc466090130cc8d7650439f212062d6e
#
_cell.length_a   1.000
_cell.length_b   1.000
_cell.length_c   1.000
_cell.angle_alpha   90.00
_cell.angle_beta   90.00
_cell.angle_gamma   90.00
#
_symmetry.space_group_name_H-M   'P 1'
#
loop_
_entity.id
_entity.type
_entity.pdbx_description
1 polymer ?
#
loop_
_entity_poly.entity_id
_entity_poly.type
_entity_poly.pdbx_seq_one_letter_code
_entity_poly.pdbx_strand_id
1 'polypeptide(L)'
;MSDGNVNRRKFLQYGSSAGALTAAVALAGCPGNGNGNGNGNGNGNGNGNGNGNGNGNGDGDNSLTLTLTQFPDTVDPLDHITGDYFNVFDHIYEPIFDFRPGEGIFPRVVEEQEVQGDGTTHLSLRDDVVFHNGDDLTAQDVAWTINRTLDPDIGVQSPIGTFGLGSIEGAEAVDDLTVAINYSAAPGLAEFEYGNYGRAMNREWSIENHDAENSAISGASPDVFNGTGPYEVVEFTSGEEVVMERFDDYWGEEPPFETVTFRSNSESSGRAAALEAGETDLTINILPEDVATIQNASGVEIRNVTSFRTVFCPMKNTVEPYDSQEFRQAMNYAVDNAGIVENVLSGFGQAVGQPVAPDINGYNPDIEPYEQDIGMAESLVEESGYGGVDITLTAPQGRYLNDAQVAQTAADQIDQLSNVNCEANIVEFPVVSDENQAGVEPENISHPFYMIGWGTITGDADYGVQGFFTIPDNPSRTFQDEELSDAILESQQIQDPEERTQKLQEVMELAHEKAPWLFLHVQESIYGVKSSIQWEPRPDEVVYIEEMEV
;
A
#
# COMPACT_ATOMS: atom_id res chain seq x y z
N MET A 1 7.20 26.17 -33.35
CA MET A 1 8.66 26.15 -33.13
C MET A 1 8.95 27.12 -32.01
N SER A 2 8.86 26.68 -30.79
CA SER A 2 9.54 27.26 -29.63
C SER A 2 9.63 26.13 -28.60
N ASP A 3 10.85 25.66 -28.41
CA ASP A 3 11.21 24.60 -27.47
C ASP A 3 10.88 25.05 -26.05
N GLY A 4 9.87 24.45 -25.47
CA GLY A 4 9.59 24.51 -24.03
C GLY A 4 10.29 23.37 -23.34
N ASN A 5 11.59 23.52 -23.11
CA ASN A 5 12.38 22.61 -22.30
C ASN A 5 12.05 22.89 -20.83
N VAL A 6 11.08 22.18 -20.27
CA VAL A 6 10.75 22.24 -18.84
C VAL A 6 11.88 21.57 -18.07
N ASN A 7 12.52 22.37 -17.23
CA ASN A 7 13.76 22.05 -16.55
C ASN A 7 13.48 21.17 -15.32
N ARG A 8 13.39 19.85 -15.52
CA ARG A 8 13.18 18.81 -14.48
C ARG A 8 14.21 18.80 -13.33
N ARG A 9 15.28 19.58 -13.44
CA ARG A 9 16.32 19.71 -12.40
C ARG A 9 15.89 20.46 -11.14
N LYS A 10 14.69 21.05 -11.08
CA LYS A 10 14.19 21.70 -9.87
C LYS A 10 13.49 20.75 -8.90
N PHE A 11 13.06 19.59 -9.35
CA PHE A 11 12.33 18.62 -8.53
C PHE A 11 13.23 17.96 -7.45
N LEU A 12 14.51 17.78 -7.74
CA LEU A 12 15.47 17.15 -6.81
C LEU A 12 16.07 18.10 -5.76
N GLN A 13 15.66 19.36 -5.68
CA GLN A 13 16.23 20.34 -4.73
C GLN A 13 15.38 20.62 -3.49
N TYR A 14 14.17 20.10 -3.37
CA TYR A 14 13.29 20.32 -2.21
C TYR A 14 13.22 19.15 -1.22
N GLY A 15 13.78 17.98 -1.53
CA GLY A 15 13.81 16.79 -0.66
C GLY A 15 14.89 16.76 0.42
N SER A 16 15.68 17.83 0.62
CA SER A 16 16.85 17.80 1.52
C SER A 16 16.87 18.91 2.59
N SER A 17 15.74 19.23 3.21
CA SER A 17 15.70 20.12 4.37
C SER A 17 15.03 19.52 5.61
N ALA A 18 15.21 18.24 5.89
CA ALA A 18 15.01 17.70 7.22
C ALA A 18 16.27 17.98 8.04
N GLY A 19 16.22 19.05 8.85
CA GLY A 19 17.31 19.48 9.70
C GLY A 19 17.61 18.44 10.78
N ALA A 20 18.85 17.94 10.79
CA ALA A 20 19.38 17.14 11.87
C ALA A 20 19.40 17.94 13.18
N LEU A 21 18.48 17.68 14.08
CA LEU A 21 18.55 18.10 15.49
C LEU A 21 19.36 17.02 16.25
N THR A 22 20.67 17.22 16.32
CA THR A 22 21.53 16.46 17.23
C THR A 22 21.27 16.90 18.67
N ALA A 23 20.52 16.11 19.42
CA ALA A 23 20.45 16.23 20.87
C ALA A 23 21.70 15.60 21.49
N ALA A 24 22.61 16.43 21.96
CA ALA A 24 23.75 16.00 22.76
C ALA A 24 23.27 15.60 24.17
N VAL A 25 23.27 14.32 24.47
CA VAL A 25 23.09 13.82 25.85
C VAL A 25 24.43 13.90 26.57
N ALA A 26 24.53 14.83 27.51
CA ALA A 26 25.66 14.92 28.42
C ALA A 26 25.51 13.90 29.54
N LEU A 27 26.41 12.93 29.57
CA LEU A 27 26.63 12.04 30.71
C LEU A 27 27.31 12.81 31.85
N ALA A 28 26.60 12.99 32.96
CA ALA A 28 27.20 13.40 34.23
C ALA A 28 26.94 12.30 35.27
N GLY A 29 28.04 11.74 35.78
CA GLY A 29 28.08 10.61 36.69
C GLY A 29 27.65 10.94 38.12
N CYS A 30 27.28 9.90 38.83
CA CYS A 30 27.15 9.81 40.29
C CYS A 30 28.51 9.94 41.00
N PRO A 31 28.55 10.32 42.30
CA PRO A 31 28.21 9.38 43.36
C PRO A 31 27.68 10.01 44.68
N GLY A 32 27.07 9.16 45.53
CA GLY A 32 27.21 9.42 46.98
C GLY A 32 25.96 9.27 47.86
N ASN A 33 25.87 8.18 48.45
CA ASN A 33 25.40 7.72 49.73
C ASN A 33 24.77 8.77 50.71
N GLY A 34 23.62 8.41 51.31
CA GLY A 34 23.03 9.17 52.42
C GLY A 34 21.78 8.50 53.02
N ASN A 35 21.99 7.78 54.06
CA ASN A 35 21.01 7.13 54.92
C ASN A 35 20.12 8.14 55.66
N GLY A 36 18.79 7.95 55.69
CA GLY A 36 17.87 8.79 56.41
C GLY A 36 16.53 8.09 56.74
N ASN A 37 16.47 7.56 57.90
CA ASN A 37 15.33 6.88 58.52
C ASN A 37 14.27 7.92 58.97
N GLY A 38 13.01 7.79 58.55
CA GLY A 38 11.91 8.66 58.95
C GLY A 38 10.59 7.92 59.00
N ASN A 39 10.25 7.48 60.20
CA ASN A 39 9.01 6.83 60.56
C ASN A 39 7.87 7.84 60.66
N GLY A 40 6.77 7.66 59.93
CA GLY A 40 5.58 8.50 59.98
C GLY A 40 4.30 7.68 59.83
N ASN A 41 3.73 7.30 60.95
CA ASN A 41 2.48 6.57 61.11
C ASN A 41 1.29 7.53 60.89
N GLY A 42 0.43 7.28 59.93
CA GLY A 42 -0.80 8.03 59.66
C GLY A 42 -1.96 7.12 59.32
N ASN A 43 -2.72 6.75 60.33
CA ASN A 43 -3.93 5.94 60.27
C ASN A 43 -5.11 6.80 59.76
N GLY A 44 -5.69 6.47 58.63
CA GLY A 44 -6.89 7.12 58.07
C GLY A 44 -7.88 6.09 57.57
N ASN A 45 -8.79 5.69 58.42
CA ASN A 45 -9.89 4.76 58.17
C ASN A 45 -11.00 5.51 57.42
N GLY A 46 -11.29 5.18 56.17
CA GLY A 46 -12.40 5.70 55.37
C GLY A 46 -13.15 4.55 54.71
N ASN A 47 -14.17 4.08 55.43
CA ASN A 47 -15.10 3.03 54.98
C ASN A 47 -16.14 3.69 54.06
N GLY A 48 -16.07 3.48 52.78
CA GLY A 48 -17.07 3.88 51.79
C GLY A 48 -17.59 2.66 51.02
N ASN A 49 -18.62 2.04 51.57
CA ASN A 49 -19.35 0.92 50.96
C ASN A 49 -20.34 1.51 49.94
N GLY A 50 -19.96 1.56 48.68
CA GLY A 50 -20.84 1.91 47.55
C GLY A 50 -21.16 0.64 46.74
N ASN A 51 -22.22 -0.07 47.17
CA ASN A 51 -22.76 -1.21 46.43
C ASN A 51 -23.65 -0.65 45.30
N GLY A 52 -23.07 -0.33 44.17
CA GLY A 52 -23.77 0.01 42.94
C GLY A 52 -23.97 -1.25 42.11
N ASN A 53 -25.09 -1.96 42.38
CA ASN A 53 -25.55 -3.04 41.51
C ASN A 53 -26.21 -2.40 40.28
N GLY A 54 -25.43 -1.97 39.32
CA GLY A 54 -25.87 -1.55 38.02
C GLY A 54 -26.10 -2.79 37.16
N ASN A 55 -27.35 -3.26 37.15
CA ASN A 55 -27.81 -4.22 36.15
C ASN A 55 -27.94 -3.41 34.84
N GLY A 56 -26.85 -3.21 34.13
CA GLY A 56 -26.86 -2.70 32.79
C GLY A 56 -27.36 -3.81 31.87
N ASN A 57 -28.58 -3.70 31.41
CA ASN A 57 -28.99 -4.30 30.16
C ASN A 57 -28.00 -3.76 29.10
N GLY A 58 -27.31 -4.62 28.42
CA GLY A 58 -26.41 -4.22 27.39
C GLY A 58 -27.18 -3.62 26.20
N ASP A 59 -27.15 -2.32 26.10
CA ASP A 59 -26.94 -1.68 24.81
C ASP A 59 -25.47 -1.99 24.49
N GLY A 60 -25.24 -2.92 23.58
CA GLY A 60 -23.88 -3.18 23.09
C GLY A 60 -23.34 -1.85 22.59
N ASP A 61 -22.18 -1.49 23.12
CA ASP A 61 -21.41 -0.35 22.61
C ASP A 61 -21.26 -0.58 21.12
N ASN A 62 -21.97 0.20 20.27
CA ASN A 62 -21.99 0.03 18.82
C ASN A 62 -20.74 0.67 18.22
N SER A 63 -19.59 0.28 18.77
CA SER A 63 -18.27 0.77 18.43
C SER A 63 -17.37 -0.34 17.92
N LEU A 64 -16.43 0.04 17.03
CA LEU A 64 -15.40 -0.83 16.46
C LEU A 64 -14.03 -0.19 16.70
N THR A 65 -13.07 -0.98 17.17
CA THR A 65 -11.66 -0.57 17.23
C THR A 65 -10.82 -1.44 16.32
N LEU A 66 -10.12 -0.81 15.36
CA LEU A 66 -9.14 -1.46 14.50
C LEU A 66 -7.72 -1.04 14.88
N THR A 67 -6.79 -2.01 14.88
CA THR A 67 -5.37 -1.70 15.05
C THR A 67 -4.58 -2.06 13.79
N LEU A 68 -4.00 -1.03 13.16
CA LEU A 68 -3.16 -1.11 11.98
C LEU A 68 -1.68 -1.30 12.37
N THR A 69 -0.82 -1.61 11.40
CA THR A 69 0.64 -1.67 11.61
C THR A 69 1.26 -0.29 11.77
N GLN A 70 0.78 0.66 11.01
CA GLN A 70 1.20 2.06 11.01
C GLN A 70 0.00 2.95 10.65
N PHE A 71 0.13 4.23 10.96
CA PHE A 71 -0.84 5.25 10.54
C PHE A 71 -0.37 5.89 9.23
N PRO A 72 -1.31 6.38 8.39
CA PRO A 72 -0.95 7.31 7.32
C PRO A 72 -0.16 8.50 7.89
N ASP A 73 0.92 8.88 7.21
CA ASP A 73 1.79 10.00 7.57
C ASP A 73 1.30 11.34 6.99
N THR A 74 0.21 11.30 6.24
CA THR A 74 -0.46 12.45 5.62
C THR A 74 -1.92 12.53 6.02
N VAL A 75 -2.52 13.71 5.88
CA VAL A 75 -3.97 13.95 6.01
C VAL A 75 -4.62 14.35 4.67
N ASP A 76 -3.81 14.48 3.62
CA ASP A 76 -4.30 14.77 2.27
C ASP A 76 -4.79 13.48 1.60
N PRO A 77 -6.08 13.41 1.16
CA PRO A 77 -6.62 12.19 0.58
C PRO A 77 -6.00 11.78 -0.76
N LEU A 78 -5.16 12.61 -1.36
CA LEU A 78 -4.47 12.30 -2.61
C LEU A 78 -2.96 12.08 -2.45
N ASP A 79 -2.41 12.29 -1.23
CA ASP A 79 -0.97 12.24 -0.97
C ASP A 79 -0.57 10.91 -0.32
N HIS A 80 -0.66 9.82 -1.08
CA HIS A 80 -0.29 8.49 -0.57
C HIS A 80 0.07 7.49 -1.67
N ILE A 81 0.91 6.53 -1.31
CA ILE A 81 1.32 5.39 -2.15
C ILE A 81 1.29 4.05 -1.39
N THR A 82 0.72 4.02 -0.18
CA THR A 82 0.70 2.82 0.67
C THR A 82 -0.72 2.31 0.94
N GLY A 83 -0.87 0.97 1.04
CA GLY A 83 -2.16 0.33 1.25
C GLY A 83 -2.81 0.61 2.62
N ASP A 84 -2.02 0.90 3.68
CA ASP A 84 -2.56 1.21 5.02
C ASP A 84 -3.44 2.46 5.03
N TYR A 85 -3.25 3.31 4.03
CA TYR A 85 -4.01 4.53 3.84
C TYR A 85 -5.50 4.25 3.55
N PHE A 86 -5.81 3.31 2.66
CA PHE A 86 -7.17 2.97 2.27
C PHE A 86 -8.03 2.56 3.47
N ASN A 87 -7.44 1.82 4.43
CA ASN A 87 -8.11 1.36 5.63
C ASN A 87 -8.66 2.48 6.53
N VAL A 88 -8.17 3.71 6.38
CA VAL A 88 -8.65 4.87 7.15
C VAL A 88 -9.46 5.82 6.27
N PHE A 89 -8.91 6.16 5.11
CA PHE A 89 -9.43 7.28 4.31
C PHE A 89 -10.63 6.92 3.44
N ASP A 90 -10.83 5.64 3.07
CA ASP A 90 -12.00 5.21 2.30
C ASP A 90 -13.30 5.30 3.09
N HIS A 91 -13.20 5.39 4.41
CA HIS A 91 -14.37 5.66 5.27
C HIS A 91 -14.69 7.14 5.44
N ILE A 92 -13.73 8.02 5.09
CA ILE A 92 -13.88 9.49 5.18
C ILE A 92 -14.17 10.07 3.80
N TYR A 93 -13.45 9.59 2.78
CA TYR A 93 -13.50 10.07 1.39
C TYR A 93 -13.88 8.92 0.47
N GLU A 94 -15.04 8.99 -0.14
CA GLU A 94 -15.43 7.95 -1.08
C GLU A 94 -14.64 8.01 -2.38
N PRO A 95 -14.25 6.83 -2.92
CA PRO A 95 -13.72 6.76 -4.27
C PRO A 95 -14.80 7.10 -5.30
N ILE A 96 -14.39 7.57 -6.47
CA ILE A 96 -15.29 7.89 -7.59
C ILE A 96 -16.01 6.64 -8.07
N PHE A 97 -15.28 5.50 -8.12
CA PHE A 97 -15.81 4.17 -8.38
C PHE A 97 -15.46 3.24 -7.21
N ASP A 98 -16.29 2.24 -6.99
CA ASP A 98 -16.02 1.13 -6.07
C ASP A 98 -15.32 0.01 -6.84
N PHE A 99 -14.18 -0.47 -6.35
CA PHE A 99 -13.52 -1.66 -6.88
C PHE A 99 -13.77 -2.86 -5.98
N ARG A 100 -14.24 -3.97 -6.56
CA ARG A 100 -14.46 -5.22 -5.85
C ARG A 100 -13.62 -6.33 -6.47
N PRO A 101 -12.71 -6.93 -5.71
CA PRO A 101 -11.90 -8.04 -6.18
C PRO A 101 -12.73 -9.16 -6.81
N GLY A 102 -12.37 -9.54 -8.05
CA GLY A 102 -13.09 -10.59 -8.80
C GLY A 102 -14.43 -10.19 -9.41
N GLU A 103 -14.97 -9.03 -9.08
CA GLU A 103 -16.23 -8.51 -9.60
C GLU A 103 -16.05 -7.33 -10.56
N GLY A 104 -14.96 -6.55 -10.37
CA GLY A 104 -14.62 -5.40 -11.20
C GLY A 104 -14.97 -4.05 -10.55
N ILE A 105 -15.31 -3.07 -11.38
CA ILE A 105 -15.57 -1.68 -10.97
C ILE A 105 -17.07 -1.40 -11.01
N PHE A 106 -17.55 -0.73 -9.97
CA PHE A 106 -18.94 -0.33 -9.82
C PHE A 106 -19.04 1.18 -9.61
N PRO A 107 -20.10 1.82 -10.11
CA PRO A 107 -20.42 3.20 -9.78
C PRO A 107 -20.52 3.42 -8.27
N ARG A 108 -19.96 4.54 -7.77
CA ARG A 108 -20.07 4.98 -6.37
C ARG A 108 -20.68 6.39 -6.34
N VAL A 109 -19.86 7.43 -6.30
CA VAL A 109 -20.35 8.81 -6.46
C VAL A 109 -20.70 9.12 -7.91
N VAL A 110 -20.25 8.32 -8.87
CA VAL A 110 -20.66 8.30 -10.27
C VAL A 110 -21.82 7.33 -10.43
N GLU A 111 -22.89 7.72 -11.13
CA GLU A 111 -24.02 6.84 -11.49
C GLU A 111 -23.80 6.17 -12.84
N GLU A 112 -23.34 6.93 -13.83
CA GLU A 112 -23.15 6.46 -15.20
C GLU A 112 -21.86 7.00 -15.80
N GLN A 113 -21.26 6.22 -16.69
CA GLN A 113 -20.17 6.66 -17.54
C GLN A 113 -20.50 6.43 -19.01
N GLU A 114 -20.11 7.36 -19.86
CA GLU A 114 -20.30 7.30 -21.30
C GLU A 114 -19.03 7.70 -22.05
N VAL A 115 -18.45 6.75 -22.79
CA VAL A 115 -17.32 7.03 -23.67
C VAL A 115 -17.81 7.77 -24.91
N GLN A 116 -17.26 8.95 -25.15
CA GLN A 116 -17.62 9.78 -26.29
C GLN A 116 -16.81 9.41 -27.54
N GLY A 117 -17.33 9.76 -28.71
CA GLY A 117 -16.69 9.43 -29.99
C GLY A 117 -15.37 10.18 -30.27
N ASP A 118 -15.00 11.15 -29.44
CA ASP A 118 -13.74 11.92 -29.52
C ASP A 118 -12.64 11.42 -28.57
N GLY A 119 -12.93 10.36 -27.79
CA GLY A 119 -11.98 9.77 -26.84
C GLY A 119 -12.08 10.33 -25.43
N THR A 120 -13.03 11.23 -25.15
CA THR A 120 -13.36 11.64 -23.78
C THR A 120 -14.33 10.65 -23.13
N THR A 121 -14.37 10.63 -21.82
CA THR A 121 -15.39 9.91 -21.05
C THR A 121 -16.17 10.91 -20.19
N HIS A 122 -17.49 10.86 -20.29
CA HIS A 122 -18.37 11.64 -19.42
C HIS A 122 -18.78 10.78 -18.23
N LEU A 123 -18.61 11.32 -17.03
CA LEU A 123 -19.07 10.76 -15.77
C LEU A 123 -20.27 11.57 -15.28
N SER A 124 -21.42 10.93 -15.10
CA SER A 124 -22.60 11.53 -14.50
C SER A 124 -22.57 11.25 -13.00
N LEU A 125 -22.52 12.31 -12.19
CA LEU A 125 -22.48 12.21 -10.73
C LEU A 125 -23.89 12.04 -10.16
N ARG A 126 -23.98 11.45 -8.99
CA ARG A 126 -25.18 11.42 -8.14
C ARG A 126 -25.53 12.84 -7.70
N ASP A 127 -26.82 13.08 -7.49
CA ASP A 127 -27.35 14.38 -7.05
C ASP A 127 -27.69 14.44 -5.55
N ASP A 128 -27.42 13.34 -4.81
CA ASP A 128 -27.74 13.17 -3.39
C ASP A 128 -26.50 13.06 -2.50
N VAL A 129 -25.30 13.27 -3.04
CA VAL A 129 -24.04 13.20 -2.28
C VAL A 129 -23.70 14.56 -1.67
N VAL A 130 -23.44 14.57 -0.36
CA VAL A 130 -23.01 15.78 0.37
C VAL A 130 -21.69 15.52 1.10
N PHE A 131 -20.89 16.57 1.27
CA PHE A 131 -19.72 16.55 2.13
C PHE A 131 -20.08 16.63 3.62
N HIS A 132 -19.18 16.24 4.52
CA HIS A 132 -19.39 16.30 5.97
C HIS A 132 -19.73 17.72 6.49
N ASN A 133 -19.32 18.76 5.79
CA ASN A 133 -19.70 20.14 6.11
C ASN A 133 -21.08 20.55 5.59
N GLY A 134 -21.78 19.67 4.88
CA GLY A 134 -23.10 19.87 4.32
C GLY A 134 -23.16 20.53 2.94
N ASP A 135 -22.02 20.73 2.28
CA ASP A 135 -21.98 21.20 0.88
C ASP A 135 -22.33 20.06 -0.08
N ASP A 136 -23.06 20.34 -1.18
CA ASP A 136 -23.34 19.37 -2.22
C ASP A 136 -22.07 19.04 -3.02
N LEU A 137 -21.89 17.77 -3.41
CA LEU A 137 -20.85 17.35 -4.35
C LEU A 137 -21.18 17.85 -5.76
N THR A 138 -20.19 18.44 -6.43
CA THR A 138 -20.32 18.95 -7.79
C THR A 138 -19.28 18.38 -8.75
N ALA A 139 -19.55 18.47 -10.05
CA ALA A 139 -18.59 18.12 -11.09
C ALA A 139 -17.30 18.97 -11.03
N GLN A 140 -17.34 20.16 -10.45
CA GLN A 140 -16.15 20.98 -10.24
C GLN A 140 -15.23 20.40 -9.18
N ASP A 141 -15.77 19.79 -8.14
CA ASP A 141 -15.02 19.15 -7.07
C ASP A 141 -14.25 17.95 -7.63
N VAL A 142 -14.93 17.08 -8.37
CA VAL A 142 -14.32 15.89 -8.99
C VAL A 142 -13.27 16.27 -10.03
N ALA A 143 -13.59 17.20 -10.95
CA ALA A 143 -12.66 17.65 -11.98
C ALA A 143 -11.41 18.31 -11.38
N TRP A 144 -11.59 19.13 -10.34
CA TRP A 144 -10.48 19.75 -9.63
C TRP A 144 -9.62 18.72 -8.90
N THR A 145 -10.21 17.74 -8.24
CA THR A 145 -9.50 16.65 -7.55
C THR A 145 -8.60 15.88 -8.52
N ILE A 146 -9.14 15.51 -9.69
CA ILE A 146 -8.37 14.81 -10.73
C ILE A 146 -7.19 15.67 -11.22
N ASN A 147 -7.45 16.93 -11.57
CA ASN A 147 -6.42 17.84 -12.07
C ASN A 147 -5.34 18.13 -11.00
N ARG A 148 -5.75 18.20 -9.73
CA ARG A 148 -4.83 18.37 -8.60
C ARG A 148 -3.85 17.19 -8.46
N THR A 149 -4.33 15.97 -8.69
CA THR A 149 -3.50 14.76 -8.69
C THR A 149 -2.42 14.79 -9.79
N LEU A 150 -2.74 15.42 -10.93
CA LEU A 150 -1.85 15.51 -12.09
C LEU A 150 -0.88 16.71 -12.02
N ASP A 151 -1.05 17.63 -11.07
CA ASP A 151 -0.23 18.84 -10.95
C ASP A 151 1.03 18.59 -10.11
N PRO A 152 2.22 18.53 -10.74
CA PRO A 152 3.46 18.26 -10.01
C PRO A 152 3.90 19.41 -9.07
N ASP A 153 3.33 20.60 -9.22
CA ASP A 153 3.69 21.75 -8.39
C ASP A 153 3.01 21.68 -7.00
N ILE A 154 1.92 20.92 -6.87
CA ILE A 154 1.24 20.68 -5.58
C ILE A 154 2.03 19.71 -4.70
N GLY A 155 2.70 18.73 -5.30
CA GLY A 155 3.62 17.82 -4.62
C GLY A 155 2.93 16.68 -3.86
N VAL A 156 1.69 16.33 -4.20
CA VAL A 156 1.04 15.12 -3.68
C VAL A 156 1.63 13.86 -4.33
N GLN A 157 1.83 12.84 -3.52
CA GLN A 157 2.37 11.55 -3.96
C GLN A 157 1.23 10.60 -4.34
N SER A 158 0.49 10.92 -5.37
CA SER A 158 -0.53 10.02 -5.91
C SER A 158 0.09 9.02 -6.90
N PRO A 159 -0.29 7.74 -6.89
CA PRO A 159 0.15 6.79 -7.91
C PRO A 159 -0.14 7.25 -9.33
N ILE A 160 -1.28 7.88 -9.58
CA ILE A 160 -1.65 8.43 -10.89
C ILE A 160 -0.63 9.48 -11.36
N GLY A 161 -0.31 10.45 -10.51
CA GLY A 161 0.62 11.53 -10.85
C GLY A 161 2.09 11.14 -10.72
N THR A 162 2.45 10.36 -9.69
CA THR A 162 3.84 10.05 -9.33
C THR A 162 4.42 8.94 -10.20
N PHE A 163 3.66 7.88 -10.46
CA PHE A 163 4.14 6.73 -11.23
C PHE A 163 3.78 6.81 -12.72
N GLY A 164 3.04 7.87 -13.12
CA GLY A 164 2.54 7.98 -14.49
C GLY A 164 1.58 6.83 -14.81
N LEU A 165 0.94 6.27 -13.78
CA LEU A 165 -0.13 5.30 -13.95
C LEU A 165 -1.30 6.06 -14.52
N GLY A 166 -1.65 5.76 -15.76
CA GLY A 166 -2.83 6.29 -16.37
C GLY A 166 -2.63 7.10 -17.62
N SER A 167 -3.68 7.00 -18.37
CA SER A 167 -3.85 7.75 -19.62
C SER A 167 -4.58 9.06 -19.40
N ILE A 168 -4.81 9.48 -18.14
CA ILE A 168 -5.58 10.70 -17.83
C ILE A 168 -4.72 11.92 -18.10
N GLU A 169 -5.21 12.81 -18.97
CA GLU A 169 -4.59 14.09 -19.28
C GLU A 169 -5.22 15.27 -18.53
N GLY A 170 -6.44 15.09 -18.01
CA GLY A 170 -7.15 16.08 -17.24
C GLY A 170 -8.65 15.84 -17.21
N ALA A 171 -9.35 16.66 -16.42
CA ALA A 171 -10.80 16.63 -16.28
C ALA A 171 -11.39 18.04 -16.29
N GLU A 172 -12.64 18.18 -16.77
CA GLU A 172 -13.39 19.43 -16.76
C GLU A 172 -14.86 19.20 -16.39
N ALA A 173 -15.45 20.14 -15.66
CA ALA A 173 -16.89 20.12 -15.39
C ALA A 173 -17.64 20.63 -16.64
N VAL A 174 -18.50 19.80 -17.19
CA VAL A 174 -19.37 20.13 -18.35
C VAL A 174 -20.59 20.90 -17.87
N ASP A 175 -21.17 20.48 -16.78
CA ASP A 175 -22.24 21.10 -16.01
C ASP A 175 -22.11 20.77 -14.52
N ASP A 176 -23.15 21.01 -13.71
CA ASP A 176 -23.06 20.83 -12.25
C ASP A 176 -22.83 19.38 -11.82
N LEU A 177 -23.24 18.38 -12.62
CA LEU A 177 -23.18 16.95 -12.31
C LEU A 177 -22.47 16.11 -13.39
N THR A 178 -21.87 16.72 -14.42
CA THR A 178 -21.20 15.99 -15.49
C THR A 178 -19.73 16.38 -15.57
N VAL A 179 -18.84 15.41 -15.41
CA VAL A 179 -17.39 15.56 -15.57
C VAL A 179 -16.95 14.92 -16.87
N ALA A 180 -16.21 15.66 -17.70
CA ALA A 180 -15.51 15.11 -18.86
C ALA A 180 -14.05 14.81 -18.50
N ILE A 181 -13.60 13.60 -18.81
CA ILE A 181 -12.22 13.16 -18.60
C ILE A 181 -11.55 12.94 -19.94
N ASN A 182 -10.37 13.52 -20.11
CA ASN A 182 -9.55 13.39 -21.31
C ASN A 182 -8.46 12.36 -21.08
N TYR A 183 -8.27 11.46 -22.07
CA TYR A 183 -7.28 10.39 -22.02
C TYR A 183 -6.33 10.45 -23.21
N SER A 184 -5.06 10.09 -22.98
CA SER A 184 -4.04 9.90 -24.02
C SER A 184 -4.05 8.48 -24.62
N ALA A 185 -4.71 7.52 -23.98
CA ALA A 185 -4.82 6.12 -24.40
C ALA A 185 -6.26 5.61 -24.27
N ALA A 186 -6.49 4.31 -24.48
CA ALA A 186 -7.81 3.72 -24.36
C ALA A 186 -8.35 3.84 -22.91
N PRO A 187 -9.61 4.29 -22.72
CA PRO A 187 -10.16 4.59 -21.40
C PRO A 187 -10.37 3.37 -20.48
N GLY A 188 -10.20 2.14 -20.97
CA GLY A 188 -10.46 0.92 -20.21
C GLY A 188 -9.58 0.67 -18.99
N LEU A 189 -8.44 1.40 -18.83
CA LEU A 189 -7.59 1.33 -17.64
C LEU A 189 -7.97 2.37 -16.58
N ALA A 190 -8.54 3.47 -17.02
CA ALA A 190 -8.79 4.62 -16.17
C ALA A 190 -9.84 4.37 -15.08
N GLU A 191 -10.78 3.46 -15.32
CA GLU A 191 -11.78 3.07 -14.34
C GLU A 191 -11.12 2.44 -13.10
N PHE A 192 -10.13 1.56 -13.31
CA PHE A 192 -9.37 0.93 -12.23
C PHE A 192 -8.54 1.95 -11.43
N GLU A 193 -8.02 2.97 -12.08
CA GLU A 193 -7.26 4.04 -11.43
C GLU A 193 -8.17 4.92 -10.58
N TYR A 194 -9.36 5.28 -11.07
CA TYR A 194 -10.34 6.06 -10.32
C TYR A 194 -10.97 5.30 -9.17
N GLY A 195 -11.19 4.00 -9.32
CA GLY A 195 -11.72 3.15 -8.26
C GLY A 195 -10.81 3.07 -7.05
N ASN A 196 -9.50 3.22 -7.24
CA ASN A 196 -8.54 3.09 -6.16
C ASN A 196 -7.95 4.43 -5.68
N TYR A 197 -7.81 5.44 -6.57
CA TYR A 197 -7.07 6.67 -6.26
C TYR A 197 -7.86 7.95 -6.45
N GLY A 198 -9.00 7.90 -7.12
CA GLY A 198 -9.88 9.05 -7.31
C GLY A 198 -10.82 9.21 -6.12
N ARG A 199 -10.59 10.16 -5.23
CA ARG A 199 -11.48 10.53 -4.13
C ARG A 199 -11.98 11.94 -4.32
N ALA A 200 -13.29 12.15 -4.14
CA ALA A 200 -13.85 13.48 -4.27
C ALA A 200 -13.44 14.35 -3.07
N MET A 201 -12.89 15.53 -3.37
CA MET A 201 -12.56 16.55 -2.38
C MET A 201 -13.44 17.79 -2.58
N ASN A 202 -13.90 18.40 -1.51
CA ASN A 202 -14.58 19.69 -1.58
C ASN A 202 -13.58 20.80 -1.99
N ARG A 203 -13.67 21.24 -3.22
CA ARG A 203 -12.72 22.19 -3.81
C ARG A 203 -12.68 23.53 -3.06
N GLU A 204 -13.84 24.17 -2.86
CA GLU A 204 -13.92 25.51 -2.28
C GLU A 204 -13.42 25.47 -0.83
N TRP A 205 -13.89 24.53 -0.04
CA TRP A 205 -13.48 24.36 1.34
C TRP A 205 -11.96 24.05 1.46
N SER A 206 -11.43 23.17 0.62
CA SER A 206 -10.01 22.79 0.64
C SER A 206 -9.08 23.96 0.28
N ILE A 207 -9.48 24.80 -0.68
CA ILE A 207 -8.72 25.99 -1.07
C ILE A 207 -8.79 27.06 0.04
N GLU A 208 -9.98 27.34 0.57
CA GLU A 208 -10.17 28.42 1.55
C GLU A 208 -9.54 28.11 2.91
N ASN A 209 -9.54 26.86 3.33
CA ASN A 209 -9.09 26.46 4.67
C ASN A 209 -7.66 25.90 4.70
N HIS A 210 -7.16 25.32 3.58
CA HIS A 210 -5.91 24.55 3.57
C HIS A 210 -4.93 24.90 2.45
N ASP A 211 -5.21 25.95 1.65
CA ASP A 211 -4.36 26.33 0.50
C ASP A 211 -4.09 25.18 -0.47
N ALA A 212 -5.07 24.28 -0.61
CA ALA A 212 -4.93 23.02 -1.34
C ALA A 212 -4.74 23.18 -2.87
N GLU A 213 -4.81 24.43 -3.36
CA GLU A 213 -4.47 24.79 -4.75
C GLU A 213 -2.93 24.89 -4.94
N ASN A 214 -2.16 25.07 -3.88
CA ASN A 214 -0.71 25.30 -3.95
C ASN A 214 0.11 24.26 -3.19
N SER A 215 -0.50 23.43 -2.35
CA SER A 215 0.21 22.46 -1.51
C SER A 215 -0.68 21.29 -1.10
N ALA A 216 -0.05 20.20 -0.63
CA ALA A 216 -0.75 19.14 0.06
C ALA A 216 -1.42 19.66 1.36
N ILE A 217 -2.59 19.12 1.69
CA ILE A 217 -3.28 19.44 2.95
C ILE A 217 -2.47 18.90 4.12
N SER A 218 -2.32 19.73 5.15
CA SER A 218 -1.60 19.38 6.36
C SER A 218 -2.29 19.94 7.61
N GLY A 219 -2.13 19.25 8.73
CA GLY A 219 -2.70 19.67 10.01
C GLY A 219 -2.74 18.53 11.01
N ALA A 220 -3.12 18.85 12.25
CA ALA A 220 -3.20 17.91 13.36
C ALA A 220 -4.53 18.05 14.14
N SER A 221 -5.58 18.51 13.48
CA SER A 221 -6.91 18.68 14.03
C SER A 221 -7.94 17.89 13.20
N PRO A 222 -9.04 17.40 13.77
CA PRO A 222 -10.15 16.83 13.02
C PRO A 222 -10.67 17.72 11.89
N ASP A 223 -10.55 19.04 12.04
CA ASP A 223 -11.02 20.04 11.06
C ASP A 223 -10.31 19.97 9.69
N VAL A 224 -9.28 19.13 9.53
CA VAL A 224 -8.60 18.95 8.23
C VAL A 224 -9.32 17.96 7.32
N PHE A 225 -10.31 17.23 7.83
CA PHE A 225 -11.05 16.21 7.10
C PHE A 225 -12.43 16.74 6.70
N ASN A 226 -12.77 16.61 5.43
CA ASN A 226 -14.08 16.96 4.89
C ASN A 226 -14.34 16.13 3.62
N GLY A 227 -14.81 14.91 3.81
CA GLY A 227 -15.11 13.95 2.74
C GLY A 227 -16.61 13.75 2.53
N THR A 228 -16.96 12.73 1.75
CA THR A 228 -18.33 12.32 1.42
C THR A 228 -18.66 10.94 2.01
N GLY A 229 -17.72 10.35 2.73
CA GLY A 229 -17.80 8.96 3.23
C GLY A 229 -18.78 8.77 4.38
N PRO A 230 -19.04 7.50 4.76
CA PRO A 230 -20.00 7.14 5.79
C PRO A 230 -19.62 7.57 7.20
N TYR A 231 -18.38 8.01 7.43
CA TYR A 231 -17.89 8.44 8.74
C TYR A 231 -17.22 9.80 8.67
N GLU A 232 -17.48 10.64 9.66
CA GLU A 232 -16.79 11.92 9.89
C GLU A 232 -15.79 11.83 11.05
N VAL A 233 -14.64 12.52 10.94
CA VAL A 233 -13.59 12.50 11.96
C VAL A 233 -13.95 13.44 13.10
N VAL A 234 -14.01 12.90 14.34
CA VAL A 234 -14.32 13.67 15.56
C VAL A 234 -13.10 13.86 16.48
N GLU A 235 -12.16 12.89 16.48
CA GLU A 235 -10.87 13.04 17.19
C GLU A 235 -9.73 12.56 16.28
N PHE A 236 -8.61 13.27 16.33
CA PHE A 236 -7.42 12.94 15.55
C PHE A 236 -6.13 13.22 16.34
N THR A 237 -5.32 12.19 16.49
CA THR A 237 -3.95 12.28 17.00
C THR A 237 -3.00 11.73 15.95
N SER A 238 -2.25 12.63 15.31
CA SER A 238 -1.37 12.26 14.19
C SER A 238 -0.42 11.11 14.55
N GLY A 239 -0.42 10.07 13.74
CA GLY A 239 0.41 8.89 13.91
C GLY A 239 -0.07 7.90 14.98
N GLU A 240 -1.13 8.18 15.73
CA GLU A 240 -1.58 7.37 16.86
C GLU A 240 -3.02 6.87 16.72
N GLU A 241 -3.98 7.80 16.52
CA GLU A 241 -5.40 7.46 16.58
C GLU A 241 -6.27 8.40 15.74
N VAL A 242 -7.27 7.81 15.08
CA VAL A 242 -8.41 8.53 14.48
C VAL A 242 -9.69 7.95 15.06
N VAL A 243 -10.56 8.82 15.58
CA VAL A 243 -11.92 8.45 15.99
C VAL A 243 -12.91 9.08 15.03
N MET A 244 -13.79 8.27 14.51
CA MET A 244 -14.83 8.67 13.57
C MET A 244 -16.20 8.32 14.12
N GLU A 245 -17.19 9.16 13.85
CA GLU A 245 -18.60 8.90 14.12
C GLU A 245 -19.34 8.77 12.78
N ARG A 246 -20.45 8.03 12.80
CA ARG A 246 -21.31 7.86 11.63
C ARG A 246 -21.82 9.22 11.15
N PHE A 247 -21.76 9.46 9.85
CA PHE A 247 -22.27 10.66 9.23
C PHE A 247 -23.78 10.51 8.96
N ASP A 248 -24.60 11.30 9.67
CA ASP A 248 -26.07 11.17 9.66
C ASP A 248 -26.71 11.46 8.28
N ASP A 249 -26.08 12.32 7.47
CA ASP A 249 -26.56 12.71 6.13
C ASP A 249 -25.88 11.90 5.01
N TYR A 250 -25.28 10.76 5.33
CA TYR A 250 -24.68 9.87 4.34
C TYR A 250 -25.70 9.35 3.34
N TRP A 251 -25.40 9.44 2.07
CA TRP A 251 -26.30 9.06 0.98
C TRP A 251 -26.48 7.54 0.79
N GLY A 252 -25.51 6.72 1.24
CA GLY A 252 -25.50 5.26 1.10
C GLY A 252 -26.26 4.54 2.22
N GLU A 253 -25.99 3.22 2.35
CA GLU A 253 -26.54 2.43 3.43
C GLU A 253 -25.90 2.84 4.76
N GLU A 254 -26.70 2.84 5.83
CA GLU A 254 -26.23 3.15 7.18
C GLU A 254 -25.17 2.14 7.62
N PRO A 255 -23.91 2.56 7.91
CA PRO A 255 -22.87 1.64 8.30
C PRO A 255 -23.13 0.99 9.66
N PRO A 256 -22.60 -0.22 9.93
CA PRO A 256 -23.01 -1.05 11.08
C PRO A 256 -22.62 -0.48 12.45
N PHE A 257 -21.55 0.32 12.54
CA PHE A 257 -21.06 0.87 13.82
C PHE A 257 -21.33 2.37 13.91
N GLU A 258 -21.66 2.86 15.12
CA GLU A 258 -21.85 4.30 15.38
C GLU A 258 -20.52 5.04 15.52
N THR A 259 -19.52 4.38 16.12
CA THR A 259 -18.19 4.94 16.35
C THR A 259 -17.13 3.95 15.87
N VAL A 260 -16.14 4.44 15.16
CA VAL A 260 -14.99 3.66 14.69
C VAL A 260 -13.71 4.32 15.15
N THR A 261 -12.82 3.54 15.77
CA THR A 261 -11.50 3.98 16.20
C THR A 261 -10.42 3.21 15.47
N PHE A 262 -9.57 3.90 14.73
CA PHE A 262 -8.35 3.34 14.19
C PHE A 262 -7.17 3.70 15.08
N ARG A 263 -6.31 2.71 15.37
CA ARG A 263 -5.07 2.85 16.13
C ARG A 263 -3.90 2.25 15.35
N SER A 264 -2.67 2.64 15.69
CA SER A 264 -1.48 2.01 15.14
C SER A 264 -0.65 1.33 16.22
N ASN A 265 -0.09 0.18 15.85
CA ASN A 265 0.91 -0.52 16.65
C ASN A 265 1.81 -1.33 15.71
N SER A 266 3.07 -0.95 15.58
CA SER A 266 4.03 -1.62 14.69
C SER A 266 4.42 -3.04 15.16
N GLU A 267 4.29 -3.33 16.46
CA GLU A 267 4.67 -4.61 17.04
C GLU A 267 3.55 -5.66 16.90
N SER A 268 3.76 -6.72 16.10
CA SER A 268 2.76 -7.77 15.88
C SER A 268 2.28 -8.43 17.16
N SER A 269 3.21 -8.82 18.06
CA SER A 269 2.85 -9.40 19.35
C SER A 269 2.03 -8.45 20.23
N GLY A 270 2.23 -7.14 20.08
CA GLY A 270 1.43 -6.12 20.74
C GLY A 270 0.01 -6.07 20.20
N ARG A 271 -0.16 -6.17 18.88
CA ARG A 271 -1.48 -6.24 18.23
C ARG A 271 -2.23 -7.51 18.61
N ALA A 272 -1.56 -8.67 18.61
CA ALA A 272 -2.14 -9.93 19.04
C ALA A 272 -2.61 -9.88 20.51
N ALA A 273 -1.79 -9.32 21.41
CA ALA A 273 -2.13 -9.19 22.83
C ALA A 273 -3.31 -8.22 23.04
N ALA A 274 -3.39 -7.11 22.30
CA ALA A 274 -4.52 -6.17 22.36
C ALA A 274 -5.83 -6.83 21.93
N LEU A 275 -5.80 -7.66 20.88
CA LEU A 275 -6.95 -8.43 20.44
C LEU A 275 -7.41 -9.44 21.49
N GLU A 276 -6.50 -10.21 22.10
CA GLU A 276 -6.83 -11.15 23.16
C GLU A 276 -7.38 -10.47 24.42
N ALA A 277 -6.91 -9.26 24.73
CA ALA A 277 -7.38 -8.46 25.85
C ALA A 277 -8.75 -7.78 25.57
N GLY A 278 -9.22 -7.78 24.33
CA GLY A 278 -10.42 -7.06 23.90
C GLY A 278 -10.23 -5.53 23.84
N GLU A 279 -8.98 -5.08 23.67
CA GLU A 279 -8.63 -3.66 23.50
C GLU A 279 -8.73 -3.23 22.03
N THR A 280 -8.77 -4.18 21.10
CA THR A 280 -9.08 -4.02 19.68
C THR A 280 -10.03 -5.13 19.24
N ASP A 281 -10.88 -4.85 18.25
CA ASP A 281 -11.86 -5.80 17.72
C ASP A 281 -11.37 -6.47 16.44
N LEU A 282 -10.52 -5.77 15.66
CA LEU A 282 -9.84 -6.28 14.47
C LEU A 282 -8.41 -5.77 14.43
N THR A 283 -7.49 -6.62 13.96
CA THR A 283 -6.13 -6.20 13.68
C THR A 283 -5.58 -6.90 12.44
N ILE A 284 -4.72 -6.21 11.70
CA ILE A 284 -4.12 -6.66 10.46
C ILE A 284 -2.70 -7.21 10.68
N ASN A 285 -2.17 -7.92 9.69
CA ASN A 285 -0.78 -8.41 9.66
C ASN A 285 -0.37 -9.19 10.93
N ILE A 286 -1.18 -10.17 11.30
CA ILE A 286 -0.79 -11.15 12.34
C ILE A 286 0.33 -12.02 11.78
N LEU A 287 1.42 -12.14 12.54
CA LEU A 287 2.52 -13.01 12.12
C LEU A 287 2.17 -14.50 12.25
N PRO A 288 2.70 -15.38 11.39
CA PRO A 288 2.45 -16.82 11.42
C PRO A 288 2.64 -17.47 12.78
N GLU A 289 3.63 -17.04 13.58
CA GLU A 289 3.89 -17.55 14.92
C GLU A 289 2.81 -17.19 15.95
N ASP A 290 2.07 -16.09 15.75
CA ASP A 290 1.00 -15.64 16.66
C ASP A 290 -0.36 -16.29 16.34
N VAL A 291 -0.52 -16.86 15.14
CA VAL A 291 -1.77 -17.46 14.64
C VAL A 291 -2.32 -18.52 15.61
N ALA A 292 -1.44 -19.46 16.04
CA ALA A 292 -1.86 -20.54 16.94
C ALA A 292 -2.30 -20.00 18.33
N THR A 293 -1.73 -18.91 18.79
CA THR A 293 -2.08 -18.27 20.07
C THR A 293 -3.48 -17.69 19.99
N ILE A 294 -3.76 -16.90 18.96
CA ILE A 294 -5.09 -16.28 18.75
C ILE A 294 -6.16 -17.34 18.50
N GLN A 295 -5.89 -18.37 17.69
CA GLN A 295 -6.86 -19.46 17.43
C GLN A 295 -7.26 -20.25 18.70
N ASN A 296 -6.39 -20.29 19.72
CA ASN A 296 -6.68 -20.94 20.99
C ASN A 296 -7.34 -19.98 22.02
N ALA A 297 -7.35 -18.67 21.75
CA ALA A 297 -8.02 -17.70 22.60
C ALA A 297 -9.54 -17.74 22.42
N SER A 298 -10.30 -17.32 23.42
CA SER A 298 -11.76 -17.33 23.35
C SER A 298 -12.29 -15.97 22.90
N GLY A 299 -13.24 -15.97 21.97
CA GLY A 299 -13.92 -14.76 21.52
C GLY A 299 -13.22 -14.02 20.40
N VAL A 300 -12.13 -14.57 19.89
CA VAL A 300 -11.39 -14.07 18.74
C VAL A 300 -11.10 -15.20 17.76
N GLU A 301 -10.82 -14.88 16.50
CA GLU A 301 -10.49 -15.85 15.47
C GLU A 301 -9.48 -15.27 14.46
N ILE A 302 -8.85 -16.14 13.71
CA ILE A 302 -8.00 -15.77 12.59
C ILE A 302 -8.80 -15.88 11.30
N ARG A 303 -8.69 -14.86 10.46
CA ARG A 303 -9.12 -14.87 9.06
C ARG A 303 -7.95 -14.53 8.17
N ASN A 304 -7.90 -15.14 7.00
CA ASN A 304 -6.81 -14.94 6.06
C ASN A 304 -7.30 -15.07 4.62
N VAL A 305 -6.59 -14.40 3.73
CA VAL A 305 -6.86 -14.42 2.29
C VAL A 305 -5.54 -14.27 1.53
N THR A 306 -5.42 -14.96 0.41
CA THR A 306 -4.32 -14.71 -0.54
C THR A 306 -4.49 -13.29 -1.09
N SER A 307 -3.50 -12.44 -0.86
CA SER A 307 -3.60 -11.05 -1.28
C SER A 307 -3.14 -10.85 -2.73
N PHE A 308 -3.44 -9.68 -3.28
CA PHE A 308 -2.91 -9.24 -4.58
C PHE A 308 -1.44 -8.82 -4.51
N ARG A 309 -0.82 -8.95 -3.35
CA ARG A 309 0.58 -8.53 -3.11
C ARG A 309 1.56 -9.63 -3.45
N THR A 310 2.44 -9.34 -4.40
CA THR A 310 3.63 -10.14 -4.68
C THR A 310 4.82 -9.54 -3.95
N VAL A 311 5.60 -10.36 -3.23
CA VAL A 311 6.87 -9.99 -2.61
C VAL A 311 8.00 -10.50 -3.49
N PHE A 312 8.94 -9.62 -3.82
CA PHE A 312 10.02 -9.89 -4.78
C PHE A 312 11.24 -9.03 -4.50
N CYS A 313 12.35 -9.31 -5.18
CA CYS A 313 13.56 -8.50 -5.05
C CYS A 313 13.97 -7.98 -6.42
N PRO A 314 13.76 -6.68 -6.73
CA PRO A 314 14.28 -6.06 -7.94
C PRO A 314 15.79 -6.19 -8.05
N MET A 315 16.25 -6.43 -9.28
CA MET A 315 17.65 -6.46 -9.66
C MET A 315 17.88 -5.40 -10.73
N LYS A 316 18.38 -4.21 -10.32
CA LYS A 316 18.51 -3.06 -11.22
C LYS A 316 19.57 -3.30 -12.30
N ASN A 317 19.12 -3.60 -13.53
CA ASN A 317 19.96 -4.08 -14.63
C ASN A 317 20.90 -3.04 -15.25
N THR A 318 20.97 -1.84 -14.72
CA THR A 318 21.95 -0.83 -15.10
C THR A 318 23.21 -0.85 -14.24
N VAL A 319 23.27 -1.77 -13.26
CA VAL A 319 24.39 -1.96 -12.33
C VAL A 319 24.90 -3.40 -12.41
N GLU A 320 26.22 -3.58 -12.54
CA GLU A 320 26.86 -4.88 -12.42
C GLU A 320 26.66 -5.49 -11.01
N PRO A 321 26.39 -6.79 -10.89
CA PRO A 321 26.34 -7.84 -11.90
C PRO A 321 24.93 -8.05 -12.51
N TYR A 322 23.94 -7.22 -12.14
CA TYR A 322 22.54 -7.40 -12.51
C TYR A 322 22.24 -6.99 -13.97
N ASP A 323 23.18 -6.44 -14.70
CA ASP A 323 23.10 -6.20 -16.14
C ASP A 323 23.08 -7.51 -16.98
N SER A 324 23.62 -8.64 -16.44
CA SER A 324 23.50 -9.96 -17.08
C SER A 324 22.17 -10.64 -16.75
N GLN A 325 21.47 -11.11 -17.79
CA GLN A 325 20.27 -11.93 -17.66
C GLN A 325 20.59 -13.26 -16.98
N GLU A 326 21.70 -13.90 -17.35
CA GLU A 326 22.14 -15.17 -16.75
C GLU A 326 22.39 -15.03 -15.26
N PHE A 327 22.96 -13.90 -14.81
CA PHE A 327 23.16 -13.65 -13.40
C PHE A 327 21.82 -13.50 -12.66
N ARG A 328 20.86 -12.78 -13.22
CA ARG A 328 19.55 -12.61 -12.60
C ARG A 328 18.76 -13.93 -12.55
N GLN A 329 18.82 -14.74 -13.62
CA GLN A 329 18.23 -16.08 -13.60
C GLN A 329 18.93 -16.99 -12.58
N ALA A 330 20.25 -16.89 -12.43
CA ALA A 330 20.98 -17.64 -11.39
C ALA A 330 20.46 -17.34 -9.99
N MET A 331 20.10 -16.10 -9.66
CA MET A 331 19.54 -15.74 -8.36
C MET A 331 18.18 -16.41 -8.14
N ASN A 332 17.35 -16.51 -9.17
CA ASN A 332 16.08 -17.22 -9.10
C ASN A 332 16.27 -18.74 -8.88
N TYR A 333 17.20 -19.37 -9.60
CA TYR A 333 17.51 -20.81 -9.39
C TYR A 333 18.23 -21.10 -8.08
N ALA A 334 18.85 -20.12 -7.44
CA ALA A 334 19.53 -20.30 -6.15
C ALA A 334 18.56 -20.44 -4.96
N VAL A 335 17.33 -19.89 -5.07
CA VAL A 335 16.39 -19.74 -3.96
C VAL A 335 15.27 -20.77 -4.02
N ASP A 336 15.04 -21.46 -2.92
CA ASP A 336 13.89 -22.37 -2.71
C ASP A 336 12.69 -21.58 -2.17
N ASN A 337 11.92 -20.98 -3.10
CA ASN A 337 10.75 -20.18 -2.76
C ASN A 337 9.67 -21.02 -2.04
N ALA A 338 9.45 -22.26 -2.48
CA ALA A 338 8.48 -23.15 -1.85
C ALA A 338 8.89 -23.49 -0.42
N GLY A 339 10.20 -23.73 -0.19
CA GLY A 339 10.74 -23.97 1.13
C GLY A 339 10.67 -22.73 2.04
N ILE A 340 10.81 -21.51 1.50
CA ILE A 340 10.58 -20.26 2.24
C ILE A 340 9.12 -20.16 2.68
N VAL A 341 8.16 -20.39 1.77
CA VAL A 341 6.73 -20.37 2.11
C VAL A 341 6.40 -21.39 3.19
N GLU A 342 6.88 -22.64 3.06
CA GLU A 342 6.58 -23.69 4.02
C GLU A 342 7.24 -23.44 5.41
N ASN A 343 8.52 -23.06 5.43
CA ASN A 343 9.32 -23.08 6.67
C ASN A 343 9.47 -21.70 7.34
N VAL A 344 9.43 -20.59 6.58
CA VAL A 344 9.54 -19.24 7.13
C VAL A 344 8.16 -18.61 7.31
N LEU A 345 7.28 -18.82 6.33
CA LEU A 345 5.92 -18.27 6.35
C LEU A 345 4.88 -19.25 6.89
N SER A 346 5.29 -20.44 7.35
CA SER A 346 4.40 -21.48 7.93
C SER A 346 3.23 -21.87 7.00
N GLY A 347 3.44 -21.80 5.68
CA GLY A 347 2.44 -22.06 4.65
C GLY A 347 1.55 -20.86 4.29
N PHE A 348 1.74 -19.70 4.92
CA PHE A 348 1.01 -18.47 4.59
C PHE A 348 1.67 -17.74 3.41
N GLY A 349 1.28 -18.11 2.21
CA GLY A 349 1.75 -17.56 0.95
C GLY A 349 1.79 -18.60 -0.16
N GLN A 350 2.10 -18.16 -1.36
CA GLN A 350 2.25 -19.00 -2.54
C GLN A 350 3.49 -18.59 -3.33
N ALA A 351 4.42 -19.52 -3.59
CA ALA A 351 5.56 -19.26 -4.45
C ALA A 351 5.10 -18.89 -5.87
N VAL A 352 5.76 -17.91 -6.49
CA VAL A 352 5.44 -17.45 -7.86
C VAL A 352 6.71 -17.22 -8.67
N GLY A 353 6.56 -17.25 -10.01
CA GLY A 353 7.62 -16.97 -10.98
C GLY A 353 7.30 -15.79 -11.89
N GLN A 354 6.33 -14.95 -11.52
CA GLN A 354 5.87 -13.83 -12.34
C GLN A 354 5.45 -12.64 -11.46
N PRO A 355 5.33 -11.41 -12.03
CA PRO A 355 5.10 -10.21 -11.24
C PRO A 355 3.80 -10.13 -10.45
N VAL A 356 2.75 -10.84 -10.85
CA VAL A 356 1.41 -10.67 -10.29
C VAL A 356 0.86 -11.94 -9.66
N ALA A 357 -0.15 -11.77 -8.77
CA ALA A 357 -0.84 -12.86 -8.08
C ALA A 357 -1.85 -13.60 -9.00
N PRO A 358 -2.27 -14.84 -8.66
CA PRO A 358 -3.14 -15.67 -9.50
C PRO A 358 -4.49 -15.05 -9.89
N ASP A 359 -5.11 -14.26 -9.00
CA ASP A 359 -6.43 -13.65 -9.23
C ASP A 359 -6.39 -12.33 -10.00
N ILE A 360 -5.20 -11.93 -10.48
CA ILE A 360 -5.00 -10.72 -11.25
C ILE A 360 -5.22 -11.00 -12.74
N ASN A 361 -5.98 -10.13 -13.43
CA ASN A 361 -6.12 -10.21 -14.87
C ASN A 361 -4.75 -10.12 -15.56
N GLY A 362 -4.44 -11.07 -16.43
CA GLY A 362 -3.12 -11.21 -17.07
C GLY A 362 -2.15 -12.16 -16.36
N TYR A 363 -2.50 -12.72 -15.18
CA TYR A 363 -1.76 -13.85 -14.63
C TYR A 363 -1.68 -15.00 -15.63
N ASN A 364 -0.49 -15.57 -15.81
CA ASN A 364 -0.30 -16.70 -16.72
C ASN A 364 -0.16 -18.01 -15.91
N PRO A 365 -1.17 -18.90 -15.92
CA PRO A 365 -1.14 -20.13 -15.13
C PRO A 365 -0.14 -21.17 -15.64
N ASP A 366 0.44 -20.97 -16.82
CA ASP A 366 1.45 -21.88 -17.39
C ASP A 366 2.88 -21.54 -16.92
N ILE A 367 3.07 -20.43 -16.18
CA ILE A 367 4.36 -20.06 -15.61
C ILE A 367 4.49 -20.66 -14.21
N GLU A 368 5.35 -21.66 -14.09
CA GLU A 368 5.73 -22.22 -12.79
C GLU A 368 6.80 -21.38 -12.09
N PRO A 369 6.84 -21.35 -10.74
CA PRO A 369 7.97 -20.77 -10.01
C PRO A 369 9.29 -21.43 -10.40
N TYR A 370 10.39 -20.69 -10.32
CA TYR A 370 11.72 -21.29 -10.47
C TYR A 370 11.92 -22.38 -9.39
N GLU A 371 12.24 -23.60 -9.81
CA GLU A 371 12.68 -24.66 -8.90
C GLU A 371 14.15 -24.46 -8.55
N GLN A 372 14.49 -24.59 -7.27
CA GLN A 372 15.88 -24.45 -6.85
C GLN A 372 16.77 -25.49 -7.57
N ASP A 373 17.81 -24.99 -8.25
CA ASP A 373 18.86 -25.80 -8.88
C ASP A 373 20.22 -25.11 -8.72
N ILE A 374 20.95 -25.47 -7.68
CA ILE A 374 22.28 -24.91 -7.35
C ILE A 374 23.28 -25.11 -8.50
N GLY A 375 23.23 -26.27 -9.19
CA GLY A 375 24.13 -26.56 -10.31
C GLY A 375 23.83 -25.66 -11.52
N MET A 376 22.57 -25.42 -11.83
CA MET A 376 22.15 -24.47 -12.86
C MET A 376 22.54 -23.05 -12.47
N ALA A 377 22.27 -22.62 -11.24
CA ALA A 377 22.65 -21.30 -10.74
C ALA A 377 24.15 -21.03 -10.86
N GLU A 378 25.00 -21.95 -10.40
CA GLU A 378 26.47 -21.83 -10.53
C GLU A 378 26.92 -21.74 -11.99
N SER A 379 26.30 -22.51 -12.90
CA SER A 379 26.62 -22.48 -14.33
C SER A 379 26.24 -21.13 -14.96
N LEU A 380 25.08 -20.59 -14.63
CA LEU A 380 24.62 -19.29 -15.11
C LEU A 380 25.49 -18.13 -14.57
N VAL A 381 25.95 -18.20 -13.32
CA VAL A 381 26.92 -17.23 -12.78
C VAL A 381 28.25 -17.29 -13.53
N GLU A 382 28.74 -18.48 -13.91
CA GLU A 382 29.93 -18.60 -14.74
C GLU A 382 29.71 -18.02 -16.15
N GLU A 383 28.56 -18.27 -16.77
CA GLU A 383 28.20 -17.77 -18.09
C GLU A 383 28.07 -16.23 -18.09
N SER A 384 27.57 -15.63 -17.02
CA SER A 384 27.47 -14.19 -16.86
C SER A 384 28.84 -13.49 -16.78
N GLY A 385 29.88 -14.21 -16.38
CA GLY A 385 31.23 -13.67 -16.17
C GLY A 385 31.43 -13.01 -14.80
N TYR A 386 30.43 -13.04 -13.90
CA TYR A 386 30.48 -12.41 -12.57
C TYR A 386 30.82 -13.38 -11.43
N GLY A 387 31.45 -14.51 -11.73
CA GLY A 387 31.88 -15.44 -10.68
C GLY A 387 32.83 -14.81 -9.66
N GLY A 388 32.54 -15.02 -8.37
CA GLY A 388 33.30 -14.48 -7.23
C GLY A 388 32.87 -13.09 -6.78
N VAL A 389 31.69 -12.63 -7.21
CA VAL A 389 31.14 -11.33 -6.80
C VAL A 389 30.56 -11.38 -5.38
N ASP A 390 30.69 -10.26 -4.65
CA ASP A 390 30.00 -10.01 -3.39
C ASP A 390 28.74 -9.17 -3.68
N ILE A 391 27.57 -9.65 -3.22
CA ILE A 391 26.29 -8.95 -3.37
C ILE A 391 25.60 -8.82 -2.02
N THR A 392 24.71 -7.84 -1.91
CA THR A 392 23.91 -7.58 -0.71
C THR A 392 22.44 -7.51 -1.07
N LEU A 393 21.60 -8.32 -0.41
CA LEU A 393 20.15 -8.20 -0.45
C LEU A 393 19.69 -7.27 0.67
N THR A 394 19.26 -6.06 0.31
CA THR A 394 18.69 -5.10 1.27
C THR A 394 17.20 -5.36 1.44
N ALA A 395 16.71 -5.48 2.67
CA ALA A 395 15.33 -5.80 2.95
C ALA A 395 14.78 -5.03 4.14
N PRO A 396 13.46 -4.73 4.15
CA PRO A 396 12.83 -4.07 5.29
C PRO A 396 12.67 -5.00 6.49
N GLN A 397 12.29 -4.45 7.62
CA GLN A 397 11.86 -5.16 8.81
C GLN A 397 10.47 -4.72 9.24
N GLY A 398 9.55 -5.67 9.39
CA GLY A 398 8.22 -5.45 9.96
C GLY A 398 7.19 -4.86 8.99
N ARG A 399 7.50 -4.80 7.68
CA ARG A 399 6.58 -4.34 6.64
C ARG A 399 5.74 -5.47 6.05
N TYR A 400 6.36 -6.63 5.80
CA TYR A 400 5.74 -7.84 5.26
C TYR A 400 5.81 -8.98 6.26
N LEU A 401 5.07 -10.07 6.02
CA LEU A 401 5.15 -11.25 6.89
C LEU A 401 6.57 -11.81 6.92
N ASN A 402 7.19 -11.81 8.09
CA ASN A 402 8.54 -12.35 8.33
C ASN A 402 9.62 -11.87 7.33
N ASP A 403 9.49 -10.64 6.83
CA ASP A 403 10.32 -10.06 5.77
C ASP A 403 11.83 -10.20 6.01
N ALA A 404 12.31 -9.84 7.19
CA ALA A 404 13.71 -9.98 7.55
C ALA A 404 14.19 -11.45 7.51
N GLN A 405 13.35 -12.41 7.91
CA GLN A 405 13.68 -13.84 7.88
C GLN A 405 13.63 -14.40 6.47
N VAL A 406 12.68 -13.97 5.65
CA VAL A 406 12.61 -14.32 4.23
C VAL A 406 13.88 -13.85 3.52
N ALA A 407 14.27 -12.57 3.69
CA ALA A 407 15.47 -12.02 3.08
C ALA A 407 16.76 -12.71 3.55
N GLN A 408 16.88 -12.96 4.87
CA GLN A 408 18.04 -13.69 5.39
C GLN A 408 18.11 -15.10 4.80
N THR A 409 16.97 -15.81 4.70
CA THR A 409 16.94 -17.17 4.14
C THR A 409 17.31 -17.16 2.65
N ALA A 410 16.78 -16.20 1.88
CA ALA A 410 17.14 -16.08 0.47
C ALA A 410 18.62 -15.75 0.27
N ALA A 411 19.18 -14.82 1.05
CA ALA A 411 20.60 -14.48 1.01
C ALA A 411 21.48 -15.68 1.40
N ASP A 412 21.13 -16.41 2.47
CA ASP A 412 21.87 -17.60 2.90
C ASP A 412 21.84 -18.72 1.85
N GLN A 413 20.75 -18.85 1.09
CA GLN A 413 20.66 -19.82 -0.01
C GLN A 413 21.51 -19.39 -1.21
N ILE A 414 21.53 -18.11 -1.57
CA ILE A 414 22.41 -17.57 -2.60
C ILE A 414 23.89 -17.74 -2.19
N ASP A 415 24.23 -17.50 -0.92
CA ASP A 415 25.60 -17.67 -0.38
C ASP A 415 26.09 -19.13 -0.41
N GLN A 416 25.20 -20.11 -0.60
CA GLN A 416 25.59 -21.52 -0.81
C GLN A 416 26.22 -21.77 -2.18
N LEU A 417 26.05 -20.86 -3.16
CA LEU A 417 26.74 -20.95 -4.43
C LEU A 417 28.26 -20.81 -4.23
N SER A 418 29.04 -21.69 -4.85
CA SER A 418 30.50 -21.66 -4.69
C SER A 418 31.18 -20.44 -5.32
N ASN A 419 30.45 -19.67 -6.11
CA ASN A 419 30.94 -18.57 -6.95
C ASN A 419 30.20 -17.24 -6.75
N VAL A 420 29.40 -17.08 -5.70
CA VAL A 420 28.79 -15.82 -5.25
C VAL A 420 28.84 -15.77 -3.72
N ASN A 421 29.12 -14.59 -3.16
CA ASN A 421 28.91 -14.32 -1.75
C ASN A 421 27.71 -13.38 -1.60
N CYS A 422 26.75 -13.73 -0.74
CA CYS A 422 25.56 -12.91 -0.52
C CYS A 422 25.33 -12.68 0.97
N GLU A 423 25.05 -11.44 1.35
CA GLU A 423 24.62 -11.11 2.72
C GLU A 423 23.31 -10.34 2.71
N ALA A 424 22.47 -10.52 3.73
CA ALA A 424 21.28 -9.73 3.94
C ALA A 424 21.62 -8.47 4.76
N ASN A 425 21.10 -7.31 4.31
CA ASN A 425 21.16 -6.04 5.02
C ASN A 425 19.74 -5.61 5.41
N ILE A 426 19.40 -5.74 6.69
CA ILE A 426 18.07 -5.43 7.20
C ILE A 426 18.00 -3.97 7.62
N VAL A 427 17.01 -3.23 7.09
CA VAL A 427 16.86 -1.78 7.24
C VAL A 427 15.41 -1.41 7.54
N GLU A 428 15.16 -0.15 7.88
CA GLU A 428 13.81 0.39 7.98
C GLU A 428 13.18 0.55 6.58
N PHE A 429 11.86 0.39 6.46
CA PHE A 429 11.14 0.42 5.18
C PHE A 429 11.39 1.67 4.32
N PRO A 430 11.50 2.91 4.87
CA PRO A 430 11.80 4.08 4.06
C PRO A 430 13.06 3.97 3.20
N VAL A 431 14.10 3.26 3.67
CA VAL A 431 15.33 3.04 2.87
C VAL A 431 15.03 2.25 1.60
N VAL A 432 14.16 1.23 1.71
CA VAL A 432 13.75 0.40 0.57
C VAL A 432 12.81 1.19 -0.36
N SER A 433 11.90 1.97 0.22
CA SER A 433 10.98 2.84 -0.54
C SER A 433 11.72 3.89 -1.35
N ASP A 434 12.71 4.55 -0.74
CA ASP A 434 13.57 5.54 -1.43
C ASP A 434 14.35 4.88 -2.57
N GLU A 435 14.87 3.67 -2.35
CA GLU A 435 15.59 2.92 -3.40
C GLU A 435 14.66 2.51 -4.55
N ASN A 436 13.41 2.13 -4.26
CA ASN A 436 12.43 1.82 -5.30
C ASN A 436 12.12 3.04 -6.18
N GLN A 437 12.16 4.25 -5.61
CA GLN A 437 11.94 5.50 -6.31
C GLN A 437 13.21 6.09 -6.94
N ALA A 438 14.39 5.53 -6.68
CA ALA A 438 15.65 6.04 -7.21
C ALA A 438 15.82 5.85 -8.73
N GLY A 439 14.94 5.07 -9.37
CA GLY A 439 14.98 4.77 -10.80
C GLY A 439 16.12 3.84 -11.16
N VAL A 440 16.57 3.92 -12.44
CA VAL A 440 17.59 3.03 -13.01
C VAL A 440 18.92 3.73 -13.32
N GLU A 441 19.05 5.03 -13.05
CA GLU A 441 20.29 5.76 -13.27
C GLU A 441 21.34 5.33 -12.25
N PRO A 442 22.52 4.78 -12.66
CA PRO A 442 23.48 4.16 -11.74
C PRO A 442 23.96 5.07 -10.60
N GLU A 443 24.04 6.38 -10.83
CA GLU A 443 24.47 7.35 -9.83
C GLU A 443 23.46 7.56 -8.68
N ASN A 444 22.20 7.17 -8.88
CA ASN A 444 21.15 7.30 -7.87
C ASN A 444 20.94 6.00 -7.08
N ILE A 445 21.51 4.88 -7.54
CA ILE A 445 21.28 3.55 -6.97
C ILE A 445 22.26 3.30 -5.82
N SER A 446 21.72 3.02 -4.64
CA SER A 446 22.49 2.66 -3.45
C SER A 446 22.36 1.17 -3.10
N HIS A 447 21.22 0.57 -3.43
CA HIS A 447 20.86 -0.81 -3.12
C HIS A 447 20.28 -1.50 -4.37
N PRO A 448 21.11 -1.93 -5.33
CA PRO A 448 20.65 -2.46 -6.62
C PRO A 448 19.86 -3.77 -6.53
N PHE A 449 19.91 -4.46 -5.38
CA PHE A 449 19.19 -5.68 -5.06
C PHE A 449 18.51 -5.53 -3.71
N TYR A 450 17.20 -5.40 -3.71
CA TYR A 450 16.43 -5.12 -2.49
C TYR A 450 15.07 -5.82 -2.52
N MET A 451 14.47 -6.08 -1.36
CA MET A 451 13.16 -6.72 -1.23
C MET A 451 12.05 -5.68 -1.05
N ILE A 452 11.00 -5.82 -1.86
CA ILE A 452 9.78 -5.02 -1.76
C ILE A 452 8.55 -5.89 -2.08
N GLY A 453 7.38 -5.48 -1.64
CA GLY A 453 6.11 -6.08 -2.03
C GLY A 453 5.23 -5.06 -2.73
N TRP A 454 4.56 -5.49 -3.78
CA TRP A 454 3.63 -4.64 -4.55
C TRP A 454 2.26 -5.30 -4.64
N GLY A 455 1.23 -4.61 -4.14
CA GLY A 455 -0.16 -5.05 -4.27
C GLY A 455 -0.74 -4.56 -5.58
N THR A 456 -1.17 -5.49 -6.44
CA THR A 456 -1.82 -5.15 -7.72
C THR A 456 -3.30 -4.85 -7.47
N ILE A 457 -3.54 -3.80 -6.69
CA ILE A 457 -4.86 -3.45 -6.13
C ILE A 457 -5.93 -3.09 -7.16
N THR A 458 -5.54 -2.78 -8.40
CA THR A 458 -6.49 -2.57 -9.50
C THR A 458 -7.06 -3.89 -10.04
N GLY A 459 -6.52 -5.06 -9.64
CA GLY A 459 -6.89 -6.35 -10.19
C GLY A 459 -6.41 -6.59 -11.63
N ASP A 460 -5.54 -5.72 -12.17
CA ASP A 460 -5.02 -5.81 -13.54
C ASP A 460 -3.47 -5.77 -13.55
N ALA A 461 -2.86 -6.67 -14.33
CA ALA A 461 -1.43 -6.85 -14.37
C ALA A 461 -0.66 -5.60 -14.86
N ASP A 462 -1.29 -4.75 -15.65
CA ASP A 462 -0.67 -3.50 -16.11
C ASP A 462 -0.17 -2.67 -14.93
N TYR A 463 -0.98 -2.52 -13.87
CA TYR A 463 -0.60 -1.83 -12.65
C TYR A 463 0.63 -2.48 -11.95
N GLY A 464 0.73 -3.80 -12.03
CA GLY A 464 1.83 -4.55 -11.43
C GLY A 464 3.15 -4.44 -12.17
N VAL A 465 3.14 -4.01 -13.44
CA VAL A 465 4.34 -4.05 -14.31
C VAL A 465 4.73 -2.70 -14.90
N GLN A 466 3.76 -1.82 -15.24
CA GLN A 466 4.08 -0.60 -15.98
C GLN A 466 5.01 0.33 -15.18
N GLY A 467 4.76 0.51 -13.89
CA GLY A 467 5.56 1.36 -13.02
C GLY A 467 7.01 0.90 -12.86
N PHE A 468 7.28 -0.39 -13.09
CA PHE A 468 8.61 -0.98 -12.91
C PHE A 468 9.38 -1.16 -14.22
N PHE A 469 8.71 -1.31 -15.35
CA PHE A 469 9.34 -1.77 -16.59
C PHE A 469 9.15 -0.85 -17.79
N THR A 470 8.21 0.13 -17.77
CA THR A 470 7.97 0.97 -18.94
C THR A 470 9.01 2.09 -19.13
N ILE A 471 9.21 2.45 -20.39
CA ILE A 471 10.01 3.57 -20.87
C ILE A 471 9.05 4.53 -21.62
N PRO A 472 9.08 5.83 -21.40
CA PRO A 472 10.06 6.67 -20.70
C PRO A 472 9.86 6.78 -19.20
N ASP A 473 10.76 7.51 -18.58
CA ASP A 473 11.06 7.57 -17.16
C ASP A 473 9.88 7.56 -16.21
N ASN A 474 9.78 6.47 -15.47
CA ASN A 474 9.04 6.37 -14.25
C ASN A 474 10.05 6.34 -13.08
N PRO A 475 9.84 7.12 -11.99
CA PRO A 475 10.73 7.09 -10.83
C PRO A 475 10.89 5.70 -10.20
N SER A 476 9.84 4.89 -10.23
CA SER A 476 9.87 3.52 -9.70
C SER A 476 10.39 2.48 -10.69
N ARG A 477 10.80 2.86 -11.89
CA ARG A 477 11.36 1.92 -12.85
C ARG A 477 12.61 1.23 -12.27
N THR A 478 12.55 -0.09 -12.18
CA THR A 478 13.62 -0.90 -11.60
C THR A 478 14.41 -1.68 -12.65
N PHE A 479 13.86 -1.75 -13.86
CA PHE A 479 14.43 -2.54 -14.95
C PHE A 479 14.28 -1.81 -16.28
N GLN A 480 15.29 -1.89 -17.14
CA GLN A 480 15.33 -1.22 -18.44
C GLN A 480 15.46 -2.26 -19.56
N ASP A 481 14.35 -2.50 -20.29
CA ASP A 481 14.28 -3.40 -21.41
C ASP A 481 13.24 -2.91 -22.42
N GLU A 482 13.64 -2.66 -23.68
CA GLU A 482 12.76 -2.11 -24.71
C GLU A 482 11.64 -3.09 -25.10
N GLU A 483 11.94 -4.40 -25.21
CA GLU A 483 10.96 -5.41 -25.62
C GLU A 483 9.86 -5.58 -24.56
N LEU A 484 10.23 -5.65 -23.29
CA LEU A 484 9.27 -5.73 -22.19
C LEU A 484 8.42 -4.47 -22.09
N SER A 485 9.05 -3.29 -22.20
CA SER A 485 8.35 -2.01 -22.22
C SER A 485 7.36 -1.90 -23.38
N ASP A 486 7.78 -2.24 -24.60
CA ASP A 486 6.91 -2.18 -25.78
C ASP A 486 5.73 -3.14 -25.65
N ALA A 487 5.93 -4.35 -25.12
CA ALA A 487 4.85 -5.32 -24.90
C ALA A 487 3.79 -4.81 -23.91
N ILE A 488 4.20 -4.13 -22.83
CA ILE A 488 3.29 -3.49 -21.86
C ILE A 488 2.50 -2.37 -22.54
N LEU A 489 3.20 -1.45 -23.24
CA LEU A 489 2.55 -0.33 -23.92
C LEU A 489 1.58 -0.80 -25.03
N GLU A 490 1.89 -1.90 -25.72
CA GLU A 490 0.98 -2.52 -26.68
C GLU A 490 -0.28 -3.05 -25.99
N SER A 491 -0.18 -3.68 -24.81
CA SER A 491 -1.33 -4.20 -24.06
C SER A 491 -2.34 -3.10 -23.70
N GLN A 492 -1.85 -1.90 -23.42
CA GLN A 492 -2.67 -0.73 -23.07
C GLN A 492 -3.51 -0.19 -24.24
N GLN A 493 -3.16 -0.53 -25.49
CA GLN A 493 -3.89 -0.10 -26.68
C GLN A 493 -4.96 -1.09 -27.12
N ILE A 494 -5.00 -2.28 -26.53
CA ILE A 494 -5.95 -3.34 -26.88
C ILE A 494 -7.27 -3.09 -26.15
N GLN A 495 -8.37 -2.96 -26.91
CA GLN A 495 -9.72 -2.73 -26.37
C GLN A 495 -10.50 -4.03 -26.10
N ASP A 496 -10.19 -5.10 -26.81
CA ASP A 496 -10.84 -6.41 -26.59
C ASP A 496 -10.26 -7.04 -25.32
N PRO A 497 -11.08 -7.33 -24.29
CA PRO A 497 -10.60 -7.82 -23.01
C PRO A 497 -9.86 -9.16 -23.08
N GLU A 498 -10.32 -10.07 -23.96
CA GLU A 498 -9.69 -11.39 -24.11
C GLU A 498 -8.32 -11.27 -24.81
N GLU A 499 -8.25 -10.46 -25.86
CA GLU A 499 -6.99 -10.19 -26.57
C GLU A 499 -5.99 -9.46 -25.64
N ARG A 500 -6.49 -8.52 -24.83
CA ARG A 500 -5.65 -7.80 -23.85
C ARG A 500 -5.12 -8.73 -22.78
N THR A 501 -5.95 -9.60 -22.21
CA THR A 501 -5.52 -10.61 -21.22
C THR A 501 -4.41 -11.50 -21.78
N GLN A 502 -4.55 -11.98 -23.03
CA GLN A 502 -3.52 -12.78 -23.70
C GLN A 502 -2.21 -11.98 -23.85
N LYS A 503 -2.29 -10.71 -24.22
CA LYS A 503 -1.09 -9.86 -24.34
C LYS A 503 -0.41 -9.63 -22.99
N LEU A 504 -1.17 -9.44 -21.91
CA LEU A 504 -0.62 -9.36 -20.55
C LEU A 504 0.06 -10.68 -20.12
N GLN A 505 -0.49 -11.84 -20.52
CA GLN A 505 0.17 -13.13 -20.29
C GLN A 505 1.50 -13.27 -21.04
N GLU A 506 1.61 -12.73 -22.27
CA GLU A 506 2.90 -12.62 -22.97
C GLU A 506 3.89 -11.71 -22.21
N VAL A 507 3.42 -10.63 -21.62
CA VAL A 507 4.26 -9.76 -20.76
C VAL A 507 4.78 -10.54 -19.55
N MET A 508 3.94 -11.39 -18.92
CA MET A 508 4.38 -12.24 -17.81
C MET A 508 5.45 -13.25 -18.24
N GLU A 509 5.31 -13.86 -19.43
CA GLU A 509 6.35 -14.75 -19.99
C GLU A 509 7.67 -14.04 -20.21
N LEU A 510 7.64 -12.84 -20.80
CA LEU A 510 8.84 -12.03 -20.98
C LEU A 510 9.47 -11.64 -19.63
N ALA A 511 8.68 -11.25 -18.66
CA ALA A 511 9.18 -10.91 -17.34
C ALA A 511 9.80 -12.14 -16.63
N HIS A 512 9.18 -13.31 -16.73
CA HIS A 512 9.77 -14.56 -16.24
C HIS A 512 11.12 -14.84 -16.92
N GLU A 513 11.19 -14.83 -18.25
CA GLU A 513 12.40 -15.13 -19.01
C GLU A 513 13.53 -14.13 -18.71
N LYS A 514 13.23 -12.83 -18.68
CA LYS A 514 14.23 -11.77 -18.46
C LYS A 514 14.69 -11.66 -17.00
N ALA A 515 13.94 -12.25 -16.07
CA ALA A 515 14.20 -12.26 -14.64
C ALA A 515 14.58 -10.88 -14.08
N PRO A 516 13.72 -9.83 -14.23
CA PRO A 516 14.01 -8.50 -13.68
C PRO A 516 14.06 -8.51 -12.16
N TRP A 517 13.41 -9.49 -11.55
CA TRP A 517 13.30 -9.70 -10.11
C TRP A 517 13.74 -11.11 -9.71
N LEU A 518 14.24 -11.27 -8.49
CA LEU A 518 14.12 -12.52 -7.79
C LEU A 518 12.66 -12.62 -7.33
N PHE A 519 11.89 -13.48 -7.96
CA PHE A 519 10.50 -13.74 -7.58
C PHE A 519 10.47 -14.55 -6.28
N LEU A 520 9.62 -14.18 -5.34
CA LEU A 520 9.50 -14.89 -4.07
C LEU A 520 8.11 -15.52 -3.93
N HIS A 521 7.14 -14.74 -3.44
CA HIS A 521 5.81 -15.30 -3.15
C HIS A 521 4.71 -14.24 -3.26
N VAL A 522 3.48 -14.72 -3.43
CA VAL A 522 2.28 -13.94 -3.13
C VAL A 522 2.06 -14.01 -1.62
N GLN A 523 1.85 -12.87 -1.00
CA GLN A 523 1.58 -12.75 0.43
C GLN A 523 0.19 -13.27 0.76
N GLU A 524 0.03 -13.90 1.90
CA GLU A 524 -1.24 -14.12 2.53
C GLU A 524 -1.46 -13.04 3.60
N SER A 525 -2.62 -12.36 3.55
CA SER A 525 -2.97 -11.39 4.57
C SER A 525 -3.68 -12.09 5.70
N ILE A 526 -3.16 -11.92 6.93
CA ILE A 526 -3.65 -12.61 8.14
C ILE A 526 -4.22 -11.57 9.10
N TYR A 527 -5.47 -11.76 9.46
CA TYR A 527 -6.22 -10.88 10.34
C TYR A 527 -6.61 -11.61 11.64
N GLY A 528 -6.56 -10.88 12.73
CA GLY A 528 -7.17 -11.29 13.99
C GLY A 528 -8.47 -10.52 14.21
N VAL A 529 -9.58 -11.22 14.44
CA VAL A 529 -10.90 -10.59 14.51
C VAL A 529 -11.69 -11.12 15.69
N LYS A 530 -12.52 -10.27 16.31
CA LYS A 530 -13.48 -10.66 17.34
C LYS A 530 -14.57 -11.54 16.75
N SER A 531 -14.81 -12.73 17.33
CA SER A 531 -15.70 -13.75 16.76
C SER A 531 -17.17 -13.34 16.61
N SER A 532 -17.59 -12.19 17.18
CA SER A 532 -18.93 -11.64 16.98
C SER A 532 -19.05 -10.85 15.69
N ILE A 533 -17.94 -10.45 15.04
CA ILE A 533 -17.94 -9.70 13.79
C ILE A 533 -17.95 -10.69 12.64
N GLN A 534 -18.96 -10.61 11.79
CA GLN A 534 -19.04 -11.33 10.52
C GLN A 534 -18.43 -10.46 9.44
N TRP A 535 -17.30 -10.88 8.88
CA TRP A 535 -16.55 -10.15 7.86
C TRP A 535 -15.61 -11.11 7.14
N GLU A 536 -15.46 -10.98 5.85
CA GLU A 536 -14.50 -11.75 5.07
C GLU A 536 -13.40 -10.81 4.53
N PRO A 537 -12.12 -11.17 4.71
CA PRO A 537 -11.02 -10.34 4.24
C PRO A 537 -10.97 -10.29 2.71
N ARG A 538 -10.60 -9.14 2.16
CA ARG A 538 -10.47 -8.90 0.72
C ARG A 538 -9.03 -9.09 0.25
N PRO A 539 -8.81 -9.59 -0.99
CA PRO A 539 -7.47 -9.76 -1.56
C PRO A 539 -6.70 -8.44 -1.78
N ASP A 540 -7.39 -7.31 -1.91
CA ASP A 540 -6.79 -5.97 -2.05
C ASP A 540 -6.28 -5.40 -0.73
N GLU A 541 -6.44 -6.14 0.38
CA GLU A 541 -6.01 -5.76 1.74
C GLU A 541 -6.81 -4.60 2.37
N VAL A 542 -7.88 -4.14 1.73
CA VAL A 542 -8.74 -3.07 2.25
C VAL A 542 -9.80 -3.66 3.19
N VAL A 543 -9.98 -3.01 4.33
CA VAL A 543 -11.00 -3.38 5.33
C VAL A 543 -12.15 -2.38 5.22
N TYR A 544 -13.20 -2.73 4.49
CA TYR A 544 -14.41 -1.94 4.43
C TYR A 544 -15.33 -2.30 5.60
N ILE A 545 -15.61 -1.30 6.44
CA ILE A 545 -16.44 -1.46 7.64
C ILE A 545 -17.90 -1.70 7.26
N GLU A 546 -18.35 -1.16 6.14
CA GLU A 546 -19.70 -1.34 5.60
C GLU A 546 -19.98 -2.81 5.23
N GLU A 547 -18.96 -3.63 5.01
CA GLU A 547 -19.08 -5.06 4.71
C GLU A 547 -19.17 -5.93 5.98
N MET A 548 -19.15 -5.34 7.18
CA MET A 548 -19.20 -6.04 8.45
C MET A 548 -20.64 -6.20 8.95
N GLU A 549 -20.92 -7.35 9.58
CA GLU A 549 -22.16 -7.62 10.31
C GLU A 549 -21.83 -7.94 11.79
N VAL A 550 -22.68 -7.55 12.75
CA VAL A 550 -22.45 -7.66 14.21
C VAL A 550 -23.44 -8.62 14.86
#